data_b175081aa025c1409bb53ec669489b59
#
_entry.id   b175081aa025c1409bb53ec669489b59
#
_cell.length_a   1.000
_cell.length_b   1.000
_cell.length_c   1.000
_cell.angle_alpha   90.00
_cell.angle_beta   90.00
_cell.angle_gamma   90.00
#
_symmetry.space_group_name_H-M   'P 1'
#
loop_
_entity.id
_entity.type
_entity.pdbx_description
1 polymer ?
#
loop_
_entity_poly.entity_id
_entity_poly.type
_entity_poly.pdbx_seq_one_letter_code
_entity_poly.pdbx_strand_id
1 'polypeptide(L)'
;FFFQAEDGIRDYKVTGVQTCALPIYLLDSGAYIRDHGPVPLTPHEIVEMLLDRVVASVREEIPWRPGARELLEECRLSPVPTALVTMSWRRFAEPVVEALPVGSFDTVVVGDDVANGKPHPEPYLLAARRLGADPARCLAIEDSPTGVASALAAGCTVLAVPNHVPLDALDDGREKLTVRRTLEGLSHGALAGIVAALG
;
A
#
# COMPACT_ATOMS: atom_id res chain seq x y z
N PHE A 1 6.68 -0.88 -0.34
CA PHE A 1 6.20 -1.55 0.88
C PHE A 1 4.74 -1.16 1.11
N PHE A 2 3.85 -2.14 1.20
CA PHE A 2 2.43 -1.93 1.44
C PHE A 2 2.02 -2.61 2.72
N PHE A 3 1.49 -1.82 3.65
CA PHE A 3 0.56 -2.26 4.65
C PHE A 3 -0.84 -2.09 4.09
N GLN A 4 -1.52 -3.18 3.87
CA GLN A 4 -2.95 -3.15 3.64
C GLN A 4 -3.63 -3.28 5.00
N ALA A 5 -4.05 -2.16 5.54
CA ALA A 5 -4.83 -2.10 6.77
C ALA A 5 -6.28 -2.60 6.60
N GLU A 6 -6.58 -3.24 5.50
CA GLU A 6 -7.95 -3.69 5.15
C GLU A 6 -8.33 -5.06 5.70
N ASP A 7 -7.39 -5.81 6.26
CA ASP A 7 -7.68 -7.15 6.82
C ASP A 7 -8.59 -7.14 8.06
N GLY A 8 -8.80 -5.98 8.69
CA GLY A 8 -9.71 -5.84 9.85
C GLY A 8 -11.20 -5.80 9.50
N ILE A 9 -11.58 -5.69 8.23
CA ILE A 9 -12.97 -5.56 7.76
C ILE A 9 -13.53 -6.87 7.18
N ARG A 10 -12.82 -7.98 7.34
CA ARG A 10 -13.16 -9.28 6.70
C ARG A 10 -14.50 -9.90 7.11
N ASP A 11 -15.11 -9.52 8.22
CA ASP A 11 -16.36 -10.12 8.68
C ASP A 11 -17.63 -9.58 8.01
N TYR A 12 -17.52 -8.59 7.17
CA TYR A 12 -18.63 -8.12 6.34
C TYR A 12 -18.36 -8.50 4.89
N LYS A 13 -19.16 -9.44 4.36
CA LYS A 13 -19.19 -9.79 2.95
C LYS A 13 -19.61 -8.60 2.10
N VAL A 14 -18.72 -7.64 1.91
CA VAL A 14 -18.88 -6.61 0.89
C VAL A 14 -18.25 -7.13 -0.39
N THR A 15 -18.98 -8.00 -1.09
CA THR A 15 -18.62 -8.45 -2.43
C THR A 15 -18.84 -7.29 -3.39
N GLY A 16 -17.76 -6.71 -3.91
CA GLY A 16 -17.80 -5.80 -5.05
C GLY A 16 -17.31 -4.38 -4.83
N VAL A 17 -16.83 -3.99 -3.65
CA VAL A 17 -16.18 -2.69 -3.48
C VAL A 17 -14.67 -2.90 -3.55
N GLN A 18 -14.09 -2.54 -4.68
CA GLN A 18 -12.65 -2.44 -4.85
C GLN A 18 -12.17 -1.23 -4.05
N THR A 19 -11.64 -1.46 -2.85
CA THR A 19 -11.15 -0.44 -1.93
C THR A 19 -9.77 0.09 -2.32
N CYS A 20 -9.64 0.55 -3.52
CA CYS A 20 -8.44 1.24 -3.97
C CYS A 20 -8.82 2.63 -4.44
N ALA A 21 -9.20 3.50 -3.48
CA ALA A 21 -9.66 4.78 -3.92
C ALA A 21 -9.73 5.79 -2.78
N LEU A 22 -9.56 7.00 -3.17
CA LEU A 22 -9.73 8.30 -2.52
C LEU A 22 -10.62 8.33 -1.24
N PRO A 23 -10.44 9.31 -0.36
CA PRO A 23 -11.28 9.58 0.83
C PRO A 23 -12.79 9.40 0.67
N ILE A 24 -13.29 9.64 -0.55
CA ILE A 24 -14.70 9.51 -0.93
C ILE A 24 -15.23 8.07 -0.78
N TYR A 25 -14.43 7.05 -1.06
CA TYR A 25 -14.89 5.64 -1.04
C TYR A 25 -15.01 5.06 0.37
N LEU A 26 -14.26 5.56 1.34
CA LEU A 26 -14.47 5.19 2.74
C LEU A 26 -15.86 5.66 3.21
N LEU A 27 -16.26 6.87 2.83
CA LEU A 27 -17.59 7.38 3.16
C LEU A 27 -18.70 6.63 2.42
N ASP A 28 -18.47 6.21 1.17
CA ASP A 28 -19.40 5.37 0.43
C ASP A 28 -19.53 3.99 1.09
N SER A 29 -18.43 3.40 1.56
CA SER A 29 -18.46 2.17 2.35
C SER A 29 -19.22 2.35 3.66
N GLY A 30 -19.00 3.46 4.36
CA GLY A 30 -19.76 3.82 5.56
C GLY A 30 -21.26 4.00 5.27
N ALA A 31 -21.62 4.63 4.15
CA ALA A 31 -23.00 4.76 3.70
C ALA A 31 -23.63 3.40 3.39
N TYR A 32 -22.89 2.52 2.70
CA TYR A 32 -23.36 1.16 2.43
C TYR A 32 -23.63 0.37 3.72
N ILE A 33 -22.72 0.44 4.70
CA ILE A 33 -22.89 -0.25 6.00
C ILE A 33 -24.12 0.29 6.72
N ARG A 34 -24.33 1.61 6.76
CA ARG A 34 -25.52 2.22 7.34
C ARG A 34 -26.81 1.74 6.66
N ASP A 35 -26.82 1.70 5.34
CA ASP A 35 -28.03 1.43 4.55
C ASP A 35 -28.41 -0.05 4.54
N HIS A 36 -27.45 -0.95 4.80
CA HIS A 36 -27.65 -2.39 4.77
C HIS A 36 -27.46 -3.09 6.13
N GLY A 37 -27.04 -2.36 7.16
CA GLY A 37 -26.85 -2.88 8.52
C GLY A 37 -27.74 -2.21 9.55
N PRO A 38 -27.95 -2.83 10.74
CA PRO A 38 -28.70 -2.23 11.82
C PRO A 38 -27.85 -1.22 12.61
N VAL A 39 -27.19 -0.27 11.91
CA VAL A 39 -26.23 0.66 12.52
C VAL A 39 -26.82 2.08 12.50
N PRO A 40 -27.19 2.65 13.67
CA PRO A 40 -27.77 3.98 13.75
C PRO A 40 -26.70 5.09 13.79
N LEU A 41 -25.66 4.97 12.95
CA LEU A 41 -24.56 5.93 12.87
C LEU A 41 -24.53 6.56 11.47
N THR A 42 -23.99 7.76 11.37
CA THR A 42 -23.68 8.38 10.08
C THR A 42 -22.53 7.67 9.39
N PRO A 43 -22.40 7.75 8.04
CA PRO A 43 -21.27 7.18 7.32
C PRO A 43 -19.91 7.62 7.89
N HIS A 44 -19.79 8.87 8.30
CA HIS A 44 -18.57 9.40 8.89
C HIS A 44 -18.25 8.73 10.24
N GLU A 45 -19.23 8.62 11.15
CA GLU A 45 -19.05 7.95 12.44
C GLU A 45 -18.69 6.47 12.28
N ILE A 46 -19.26 5.79 11.27
CA ILE A 46 -18.92 4.41 10.96
C ILE A 46 -17.44 4.31 10.53
N VAL A 47 -17.01 5.17 9.61
CA VAL A 47 -15.62 5.20 9.14
C VAL A 47 -14.66 5.51 10.29
N GLU A 48 -14.95 6.52 11.10
CA GLU A 48 -14.13 6.88 12.26
C GLU A 48 -14.00 5.70 13.24
N MET A 49 -15.10 5.06 13.59
CA MET A 49 -15.10 3.90 14.49
C MET A 49 -14.27 2.73 13.92
N LEU A 50 -14.38 2.46 12.63
CA LEU A 50 -13.61 1.41 11.97
C LEU A 50 -12.11 1.73 11.95
N LEU A 51 -11.75 2.97 11.61
CA LEU A 51 -10.36 3.43 11.61
C LEU A 51 -9.75 3.36 13.01
N ASP A 52 -10.46 3.81 14.04
CA ASP A 52 -9.98 3.74 15.43
C ASP A 52 -9.73 2.28 15.85
N ARG A 53 -10.60 1.35 15.45
CA ARG A 53 -10.44 -0.06 15.75
C ARG A 53 -9.25 -0.69 15.03
N VAL A 54 -9.03 -0.35 13.75
CA VAL A 54 -7.87 -0.82 12.99
C VAL A 54 -6.57 -0.26 13.57
N VAL A 55 -6.54 1.03 13.90
CA VAL A 55 -5.39 1.65 14.58
C VAL A 55 -5.07 0.96 15.91
N ALA A 56 -6.09 0.65 16.72
CA ALA A 56 -5.90 -0.08 17.98
C ALA A 56 -5.29 -1.47 17.73
N SER A 57 -5.82 -2.23 16.76
CA SER A 57 -5.30 -3.55 16.40
C SER A 57 -3.85 -3.49 15.90
N VAL A 58 -3.51 -2.51 15.06
CA VAL A 58 -2.13 -2.34 14.56
C VAL A 58 -1.16 -1.99 15.68
N ARG A 59 -1.59 -1.22 16.69
CA ARG A 59 -0.75 -0.92 17.86
C ARG A 59 -0.52 -2.13 18.76
N GLU A 60 -1.46 -3.08 18.79
CA GLU A 60 -1.28 -4.34 19.50
C GLU A 60 -0.35 -5.28 18.72
N GLU A 61 -0.61 -5.45 17.43
CA GLU A 61 0.19 -6.32 16.56
C GLU A 61 0.05 -5.86 15.10
N ILE A 62 1.18 -5.71 14.41
CA ILE A 62 1.20 -5.41 12.98
C ILE A 62 0.96 -6.71 12.21
N PRO A 63 -0.08 -6.80 11.36
CA PRO A 63 -0.38 -7.98 10.57
C PRO A 63 0.56 -8.08 9.37
N TRP A 64 1.81 -8.50 9.62
CA TRP A 64 2.82 -8.63 8.59
C TRP A 64 2.44 -9.64 7.52
N ARG A 65 2.64 -9.25 6.27
CA ARG A 65 2.64 -10.24 5.19
C ARG A 65 3.93 -11.06 5.21
N PRO A 66 3.88 -12.34 4.74
CA PRO A 66 5.05 -13.21 4.74
C PRO A 66 6.25 -12.57 4.05
N GLY A 67 7.39 -12.48 4.75
CA GLY A 67 8.63 -11.88 4.28
C GLY A 67 8.72 -10.35 4.33
N ALA A 68 7.61 -9.64 4.64
CA ALA A 68 7.59 -8.18 4.60
C ALA A 68 8.41 -7.55 5.73
N ARG A 69 8.36 -8.13 6.93
CA ARG A 69 9.09 -7.63 8.10
C ARG A 69 10.60 -7.74 7.89
N GLU A 70 11.04 -8.92 7.45
CA GLU A 70 12.45 -9.23 7.22
C GLU A 70 13.02 -8.32 6.12
N LEU A 71 12.28 -8.18 5.03
CA LEU A 71 12.70 -7.34 3.90
C LEU A 71 12.75 -5.85 4.27
N LEU A 72 11.77 -5.36 5.03
CA LEU A 72 11.77 -3.97 5.52
C LEU A 72 12.98 -3.71 6.41
N GLU A 73 13.32 -4.64 7.30
CA GLU A 73 14.48 -4.50 8.18
C GLU A 73 15.80 -4.50 7.38
N GLU A 74 15.95 -5.34 6.37
CA GLU A 74 17.11 -5.30 5.48
C GLU A 74 17.20 -3.96 4.73
N CYS A 75 16.08 -3.45 4.20
CA CYS A 75 16.05 -2.16 3.52
C CYS A 75 16.43 -1.02 4.47
N ARG A 76 15.89 -1.02 5.70
CA ARG A 76 16.20 -0.03 6.75
C ARG A 76 17.69 0.03 7.11
N LEU A 77 18.38 -1.11 7.05
CA LEU A 77 19.81 -1.21 7.31
C LEU A 77 20.68 -0.93 6.07
N SER A 78 20.08 -0.76 4.92
CA SER A 78 20.76 -0.44 3.67
C SER A 78 20.88 1.08 3.45
N PRO A 79 21.78 1.54 2.56
CA PRO A 79 21.89 2.95 2.19
C PRO A 79 20.82 3.36 1.17
N VAL A 80 19.90 2.46 0.77
CA VAL A 80 18.88 2.75 -0.25
C VAL A 80 17.69 3.43 0.40
N PRO A 81 17.30 4.64 -0.05
CA PRO A 81 16.17 5.34 0.50
C PRO A 81 14.86 4.59 0.28
N THR A 82 13.98 4.62 1.26
CA THR A 82 12.69 3.92 1.26
C THR A 82 11.52 4.87 1.45
N ALA A 83 10.40 4.57 0.80
CA ALA A 83 9.16 5.32 0.94
C ALA A 83 7.97 4.39 1.20
N LEU A 84 7.09 4.79 2.09
CA LEU A 84 5.73 4.25 2.16
C LEU A 84 4.83 5.09 1.26
N VAL A 85 4.12 4.45 0.31
CA VAL A 85 3.17 5.11 -0.59
C VAL A 85 1.80 4.45 -0.46
N THR A 86 0.90 5.09 0.25
CA THR A 86 -0.45 4.59 0.54
C THR A 86 -1.52 5.61 0.16
N MET A 87 -2.73 5.13 -0.16
CA MET A 87 -3.90 6.00 -0.33
C MET A 87 -4.72 6.13 0.95
N SER A 88 -4.29 5.53 2.03
CA SER A 88 -4.87 5.75 3.36
C SER A 88 -4.70 7.21 3.79
N TRP A 89 -5.62 7.70 4.59
CA TRP A 89 -5.50 9.02 5.20
C TRP A 89 -4.33 9.08 6.19
N ARG A 90 -3.75 10.25 6.34
CA ARG A 90 -2.63 10.51 7.26
C ARG A 90 -2.94 10.04 8.68
N ARG A 91 -4.13 10.37 9.18
CA ARG A 91 -4.62 9.94 10.49
C ARG A 91 -4.52 8.42 10.71
N PHE A 92 -4.67 7.64 9.66
CA PHE A 92 -4.55 6.18 9.72
C PHE A 92 -3.10 5.72 9.51
N ALA A 93 -2.39 6.30 8.54
CA ALA A 93 -1.05 5.87 8.19
C ALA A 93 -0.01 6.19 9.29
N GLU A 94 -0.12 7.35 9.95
CA GLU A 94 0.82 7.75 11.00
C GLU A 94 0.91 6.75 12.16
N PRO A 95 -0.19 6.29 12.80
CA PRO A 95 -0.11 5.28 13.85
C PRO A 95 0.53 3.96 13.41
N VAL A 96 0.35 3.58 12.15
CA VAL A 96 1.01 2.39 11.58
C VAL A 96 2.52 2.62 11.48
N VAL A 97 2.94 3.77 10.94
CA VAL A 97 4.35 4.13 10.81
C VAL A 97 5.02 4.26 12.17
N GLU A 98 4.34 4.85 13.15
CA GLU A 98 4.82 4.98 14.55
C GLU A 98 5.04 3.62 15.23
N ALA A 99 4.26 2.59 14.86
CA ALA A 99 4.42 1.24 15.39
C ALA A 99 5.61 0.48 14.75
N LEU A 100 6.17 0.99 13.65
CA LEU A 100 7.33 0.41 12.98
C LEU A 100 8.65 0.84 13.66
N PRO A 101 9.75 0.10 13.48
CA PRO A 101 11.07 0.55 13.90
C PRO A 101 11.41 1.92 13.31
N VAL A 102 12.02 2.78 14.11
CA VAL A 102 12.45 4.11 13.67
C VAL A 102 13.38 4.00 12.45
N GLY A 103 13.13 4.81 11.44
CA GLY A 103 13.89 4.79 10.18
C GLY A 103 13.45 3.68 9.20
N SER A 104 12.26 3.09 9.38
CA SER A 104 11.70 2.14 8.42
C SER A 104 11.42 2.78 7.05
N PHE A 105 11.11 4.07 7.03
CA PHE A 105 10.92 4.83 5.81
C PHE A 105 11.52 6.23 5.94
N ASP A 106 12.19 6.70 4.88
CA ASP A 106 12.73 8.07 4.78
C ASP A 106 11.64 9.08 4.44
N THR A 107 10.56 8.63 3.79
CA THR A 107 9.40 9.45 3.50
C THR A 107 8.11 8.63 3.47
N VAL A 108 6.99 9.31 3.73
CA VAL A 108 5.65 8.74 3.66
C VAL A 108 4.80 9.62 2.77
N VAL A 109 4.13 9.01 1.78
CA VAL A 109 3.13 9.63 0.92
C VAL A 109 1.79 8.99 1.22
N VAL A 110 0.83 9.79 1.61
CA VAL A 110 -0.54 9.40 1.97
C VAL A 110 -1.56 10.00 1.00
N GLY A 111 -2.81 9.53 1.06
CA GLY A 111 -3.88 10.03 0.21
C GLY A 111 -4.08 11.55 0.28
N ASP A 112 -3.85 12.14 1.45
CA ASP A 112 -3.98 13.58 1.68
C ASP A 112 -2.86 14.41 1.01
N ASP A 113 -1.76 13.79 0.59
CA ASP A 113 -0.60 14.49 0.02
C ASP A 113 -0.72 14.72 -1.50
N VAL A 114 -1.70 14.10 -2.17
CA VAL A 114 -1.83 14.09 -3.62
C VAL A 114 -3.21 14.55 -4.08
N ALA A 115 -3.25 15.20 -5.24
CA ALA A 115 -4.51 15.58 -5.86
C ALA A 115 -5.17 14.39 -6.59
N ASN A 116 -4.34 13.48 -7.13
CA ASN A 116 -4.79 12.32 -7.88
C ASN A 116 -4.18 11.06 -7.27
N GLY A 117 -5.02 10.23 -6.66
CA GLY A 117 -4.61 8.93 -6.10
C GLY A 117 -4.35 7.87 -7.17
N LYS A 118 -3.85 6.69 -6.74
CA LYS A 118 -3.67 5.52 -7.62
C LYS A 118 -5.00 5.19 -8.36
N PRO A 119 -5.00 4.93 -9.67
CA PRO A 119 -3.86 4.55 -10.52
C PRO A 119 -3.07 5.70 -11.15
N HIS A 120 -3.36 6.97 -10.82
CA HIS A 120 -2.57 8.10 -11.31
C HIS A 120 -1.12 8.01 -10.80
N PRO A 121 -0.08 8.39 -11.59
CA PRO A 121 1.33 8.25 -11.19
C PRO A 121 1.78 9.21 -10.08
N GLU A 122 0.99 10.21 -9.74
CA GLU A 122 1.34 11.29 -8.82
C GLU A 122 1.90 10.81 -7.47
N PRO A 123 1.34 9.78 -6.78
CA PRO A 123 1.86 9.31 -5.49
C PRO A 123 3.31 8.83 -5.58
N TYR A 124 3.65 8.06 -6.62
CA TYR A 124 5.01 7.54 -6.83
C TYR A 124 5.98 8.63 -7.30
N LEU A 125 5.54 9.54 -8.17
CA LEU A 125 6.33 10.70 -8.57
C LEU A 125 6.62 11.62 -7.37
N LEU A 126 5.65 11.79 -6.46
CA LEU A 126 5.85 12.56 -5.23
C LEU A 126 6.86 11.87 -4.31
N ALA A 127 6.75 10.55 -4.12
CA ALA A 127 7.70 9.78 -3.32
C ALA A 127 9.13 9.89 -3.87
N ALA A 128 9.31 9.63 -5.18
CA ALA A 128 10.60 9.74 -5.84
C ALA A 128 11.21 11.15 -5.68
N ARG A 129 10.39 12.19 -5.87
CA ARG A 129 10.83 13.60 -5.67
C ARG A 129 11.29 13.87 -4.24
N ARG A 130 10.55 13.37 -3.21
CA ARG A 130 10.92 13.52 -1.81
C ARG A 130 12.20 12.80 -1.45
N LEU A 131 12.47 11.67 -2.10
CA LEU A 131 13.72 10.90 -1.94
C LEU A 131 14.87 11.44 -2.78
N GLY A 132 14.65 12.40 -3.68
CA GLY A 132 15.64 12.84 -4.63
C GLY A 132 16.05 11.77 -5.65
N ALA A 133 15.16 10.82 -5.93
CA ALA A 133 15.41 9.66 -6.78
C ALA A 133 14.76 9.80 -8.16
N ASP A 134 15.37 9.18 -9.18
CA ASP A 134 14.76 9.01 -10.49
C ASP A 134 13.75 7.82 -10.43
N PRO A 135 12.46 8.02 -10.77
CA PRO A 135 11.49 6.93 -10.79
C PRO A 135 11.94 5.73 -11.63
N ALA A 136 12.63 5.94 -12.74
CA ALA A 136 13.15 4.85 -13.58
C ALA A 136 14.16 3.94 -12.87
N ARG A 137 14.75 4.39 -11.78
CA ARG A 137 15.68 3.64 -10.93
C ARG A 137 15.04 3.13 -9.64
N CYS A 138 13.74 3.33 -9.47
CA CYS A 138 13.00 2.92 -8.28
C CYS A 138 12.29 1.57 -8.51
N LEU A 139 12.22 0.77 -7.44
CA LEU A 139 11.38 -0.41 -7.36
C LEU A 139 10.15 -0.10 -6.49
N ALA A 140 8.97 -0.30 -7.03
CA ALA A 140 7.74 -0.31 -6.28
C ALA A 140 7.35 -1.76 -5.94
N ILE A 141 6.99 -2.03 -4.70
CA ILE A 141 6.39 -3.30 -4.28
C ILE A 141 4.90 -3.05 -4.08
N GLU A 142 4.06 -3.78 -4.81
CA GLU A 142 2.61 -3.53 -4.90
C GLU A 142 1.78 -4.80 -4.82
N ASP A 143 0.55 -4.68 -4.30
CA ASP A 143 -0.36 -5.79 -4.14
C ASP A 143 -1.67 -5.66 -4.95
N SER A 144 -1.93 -4.49 -5.51
CA SER A 144 -3.18 -4.15 -6.19
C SER A 144 -2.99 -3.72 -7.65
N PRO A 145 -3.97 -4.00 -8.53
CA PRO A 145 -3.92 -3.57 -9.93
C PRO A 145 -3.75 -2.05 -10.10
N THR A 146 -4.42 -1.27 -9.25
CA THR A 146 -4.35 0.19 -9.30
C THR A 146 -2.99 0.71 -8.85
N GLY A 147 -2.39 0.08 -7.84
CA GLY A 147 -1.04 0.41 -7.38
C GLY A 147 0.02 0.06 -8.42
N VAL A 148 -0.06 -1.14 -9.00
CA VAL A 148 0.81 -1.55 -10.11
C VAL A 148 0.71 -0.58 -11.28
N ALA A 149 -0.52 -0.22 -11.71
CA ALA A 149 -0.72 0.75 -12.78
C ALA A 149 -0.11 2.13 -12.45
N SER A 150 -0.28 2.60 -11.22
CA SER A 150 0.28 3.87 -10.76
C SER A 150 1.80 3.90 -10.79
N ALA A 151 2.45 2.85 -10.27
CA ALA A 151 3.90 2.74 -10.23
C ALA A 151 4.53 2.62 -11.62
N LEU A 152 3.95 1.79 -12.51
CA LEU A 152 4.37 1.67 -13.90
C LEU A 152 4.20 2.98 -14.66
N ALA A 153 3.07 3.68 -14.47
CA ALA A 153 2.82 4.99 -15.07
C ALA A 153 3.80 6.06 -14.58
N ALA A 154 4.34 5.94 -13.38
CA ALA A 154 5.41 6.77 -12.85
C ALA A 154 6.78 6.43 -13.43
N GLY A 155 6.93 5.31 -14.16
CA GLY A 155 8.17 4.84 -14.75
C GLY A 155 8.96 3.88 -13.88
N CYS A 156 8.45 3.48 -12.70
CA CYS A 156 9.11 2.56 -11.79
C CYS A 156 9.15 1.12 -12.36
N THR A 157 10.15 0.35 -11.92
CA THR A 157 10.08 -1.11 -11.96
C THR A 157 9.12 -1.58 -10.85
N VAL A 158 8.33 -2.61 -11.11
CA VAL A 158 7.31 -3.08 -10.17
C VAL A 158 7.50 -4.56 -9.83
N LEU A 159 7.53 -4.86 -8.55
CA LEU A 159 7.36 -6.18 -8.00
C LEU A 159 5.93 -6.29 -7.45
N ALA A 160 5.06 -6.98 -8.14
CA ALA A 160 3.70 -7.23 -7.68
C ALA A 160 3.65 -8.47 -6.78
N VAL A 161 3.04 -8.33 -5.60
CA VAL A 161 2.82 -9.41 -4.64
C VAL A 161 1.33 -9.41 -4.26
N PRO A 162 0.47 -10.00 -5.10
CA PRO A 162 -0.99 -9.93 -4.93
C PRO A 162 -1.44 -10.47 -3.57
N ASN A 163 -2.44 -9.85 -2.98
CA ASN A 163 -3.05 -10.30 -1.74
C ASN A 163 -4.46 -10.88 -1.96
N HIS A 164 -5.39 -10.04 -2.40
CA HIS A 164 -6.81 -10.38 -2.57
C HIS A 164 -7.23 -10.55 -4.03
N VAL A 165 -6.29 -10.34 -4.96
CA VAL A 165 -6.54 -10.51 -6.39
C VAL A 165 -5.80 -11.74 -6.92
N PRO A 166 -6.30 -12.44 -7.94
CA PRO A 166 -5.58 -13.53 -8.59
C PRO A 166 -4.25 -13.05 -9.20
N LEU A 167 -3.23 -13.91 -9.18
CA LEU A 167 -1.90 -13.58 -9.75
C LEU A 167 -1.97 -13.18 -11.22
N ASP A 168 -2.76 -13.90 -12.00
CA ASP A 168 -2.99 -13.68 -13.42
C ASP A 168 -3.64 -12.33 -13.73
N ALA A 169 -4.35 -11.73 -12.77
CA ALA A 169 -4.87 -10.38 -12.91
C ALA A 169 -3.78 -9.29 -12.94
N LEU A 170 -2.57 -9.60 -12.49
CA LEU A 170 -1.43 -8.69 -12.48
C LEU A 170 -0.34 -9.09 -13.47
N ASP A 171 -0.26 -10.37 -13.84
CA ASP A 171 0.75 -10.91 -14.77
C ASP A 171 0.22 -10.82 -16.21
N ASP A 172 0.27 -9.64 -16.79
CA ASP A 172 -0.19 -9.36 -18.17
C ASP A 172 0.96 -9.14 -19.16
N GLY A 173 2.19 -9.50 -18.78
CA GLY A 173 3.38 -9.41 -19.62
C GLY A 173 3.89 -7.98 -19.86
N ARG A 174 3.50 -7.00 -19.04
CA ARG A 174 4.04 -5.64 -19.13
C ARG A 174 5.54 -5.62 -18.84
N GLU A 175 6.26 -4.80 -19.59
CA GLU A 175 7.64 -4.46 -19.27
C GLU A 175 7.74 -3.86 -17.87
N LYS A 176 8.86 -4.06 -17.20
CA LYS A 176 9.14 -3.58 -15.84
C LYS A 176 8.24 -4.15 -14.73
N LEU A 177 7.53 -5.25 -14.99
CA LEU A 177 6.69 -5.93 -14.03
C LEU A 177 7.19 -7.35 -13.75
N THR A 178 7.37 -7.67 -12.48
CA THR A 178 7.59 -9.03 -11.98
C THR A 178 6.50 -9.36 -10.98
N VAL A 179 5.91 -10.56 -11.06
CA VAL A 179 4.87 -11.02 -10.14
C VAL A 179 5.40 -12.15 -9.28
N ARG A 180 5.17 -12.07 -7.95
CA ARG A 180 5.51 -13.11 -6.97
C ARG A 180 4.36 -13.36 -6.02
N ARG A 181 4.30 -14.56 -5.44
CA ARG A 181 3.27 -14.93 -4.45
C ARG A 181 3.55 -14.36 -3.07
N THR A 182 4.82 -14.16 -2.72
CA THR A 182 5.26 -13.78 -1.37
C THR A 182 6.57 -12.99 -1.45
N LEU A 183 6.87 -12.25 -0.39
CA LEU A 183 8.16 -11.59 -0.18
C LEU A 183 9.18 -12.51 0.51
N GLU A 184 8.76 -13.70 0.96
CA GLU A 184 9.65 -14.65 1.63
C GLU A 184 10.86 -15.00 0.77
N GLY A 185 12.02 -15.03 1.40
CA GLY A 185 13.29 -15.35 0.73
C GLY A 185 13.82 -14.25 -0.19
N LEU A 186 13.13 -13.09 -0.29
CA LEU A 186 13.70 -11.92 -0.94
C LEU A 186 14.65 -11.19 -0.01
N SER A 187 15.78 -10.77 -0.57
CA SER A 187 16.73 -9.88 0.08
C SER A 187 16.80 -8.55 -0.64
N HIS A 188 17.35 -7.54 0.02
CA HIS A 188 17.67 -6.26 -0.61
C HIS A 188 18.48 -6.43 -1.90
N GLY A 189 19.47 -7.36 -1.92
CA GLY A 189 20.24 -7.67 -3.13
C GLY A 189 19.40 -8.25 -4.27
N ALA A 190 18.41 -9.09 -3.95
CA ALA A 190 17.46 -9.61 -4.93
C ALA A 190 16.59 -8.51 -5.54
N LEU A 191 16.16 -7.52 -4.75
CA LEU A 191 15.42 -6.36 -5.25
C LEU A 191 16.26 -5.53 -6.23
N ALA A 192 17.54 -5.29 -5.92
CA ALA A 192 18.46 -4.60 -6.82
C ALA A 192 18.62 -5.36 -8.14
N GLY A 193 18.66 -6.70 -8.10
CA GLY A 193 18.69 -7.57 -9.29
C GLY A 193 17.45 -7.41 -10.17
N ILE A 194 16.26 -7.25 -9.59
CA ILE A 194 15.02 -7.03 -10.36
C ILE A 194 15.09 -5.71 -11.12
N VAL A 195 15.53 -4.63 -10.46
CA VAL A 195 15.71 -3.33 -11.14
C VAL A 195 16.71 -3.41 -12.28
N ALA A 196 17.85 -4.06 -12.05
CA ALA A 196 18.89 -4.20 -13.07
C ALA A 196 18.47 -5.05 -14.29
N ALA A 197 17.56 -6.00 -14.09
CA ALA A 197 17.09 -6.89 -15.15
C ALA A 197 15.97 -6.28 -16.01
N LEU A 198 15.21 -5.34 -15.47
CA LEU A 198 14.01 -4.76 -16.10
C LEU A 198 14.13 -3.25 -16.39
N GLY A 199 15.10 -2.58 -15.83
CA GLY A 199 15.40 -1.15 -16.01
C GLY A 199 16.43 -0.95 -17.09
#